data_28fe59bdf8cf50c3740cc53381eb8dd1
#
_entry.id   28fe59bdf8cf50c3740cc53381eb8dd1
#
_cell.length_a   1.000
_cell.length_b   1.000
_cell.length_c   1.000
_cell.angle_alpha   90.00
_cell.angle_beta   90.00
_cell.angle_gamma   90.00
#
_symmetry.space_group_name_H-M   'P 1'
#
loop_
_entity.id
_entity.type
_entity.pdbx_description
1 polymer ?
#
loop_
_entity_poly.entity_id
_entity_poly.type
_entity_poly.pdbx_seq_one_letter_code
_entity_poly.pdbx_strand_id
1 'polypeptide(L)'
;MLLLHGHPETHLIWRFLAPRLAEQYTVVMTDLRGYGDSSKPKGLPDHANYSKRVMGEDHFTVMNKLGFEKFHLIGHDRGARVCHRMIVDKPERILTCTMMDILPTLEMYADTNEEFATKYYHWFFYIQPNGFPETLLGAAPEYFIRFNLERKIGPTARANFPEDVMQEYIRCFSDPATIHGISEDYRH
;
A
#
# COMPACT_ATOMS: atom_id res chain seq x y z
N MET A 1 8.73 14.66 -6.49
CA MET A 1 8.01 13.45 -6.94
C MET A 1 7.61 12.65 -5.71
N LEU A 2 6.36 12.19 -5.60
CA LEU A 2 5.86 11.38 -4.49
C LEU A 2 5.65 9.94 -4.97
N LEU A 3 6.12 8.95 -4.22
CA LEU A 3 6.01 7.51 -4.52
C LEU A 3 5.24 6.80 -3.41
N LEU A 4 4.15 6.10 -3.77
CA LEU A 4 3.25 5.38 -2.87
C LEU A 4 3.28 3.88 -3.16
N HIS A 5 3.65 3.08 -2.14
CA HIS A 5 3.75 1.62 -2.21
C HIS A 5 2.40 0.91 -2.13
N GLY A 6 2.41 -0.40 -2.26
CA GLY A 6 1.25 -1.27 -2.14
C GLY A 6 1.29 -2.23 -0.96
N HIS A 7 0.41 -3.22 -1.00
CA HIS A 7 0.30 -4.28 0.00
C HIS A 7 1.11 -5.53 -0.42
N PRO A 8 1.84 -6.15 0.47
CA PRO A 8 2.10 -5.88 1.90
C PRO A 8 3.42 -5.14 2.14
N GLU A 9 3.77 -4.24 1.26
CA GLU A 9 5.07 -3.58 1.17
C GLU A 9 5.16 -2.34 2.07
N THR A 10 6.32 -1.69 2.01
CA THR A 10 6.60 -0.37 2.57
C THR A 10 7.28 0.50 1.51
N HIS A 11 7.68 1.72 1.86
CA HIS A 11 8.47 2.58 0.99
C HIS A 11 9.73 1.91 0.41
N LEU A 12 10.23 0.83 1.01
CA LEU A 12 11.40 0.07 0.54
C LEU A 12 11.19 -0.60 -0.83
N ILE A 13 9.96 -0.76 -1.31
CA ILE A 13 9.73 -1.25 -2.68
C ILE A 13 10.42 -0.35 -3.72
N TRP A 14 10.57 0.93 -3.42
CA TRP A 14 11.15 1.94 -4.28
C TRP A 14 12.69 1.99 -4.29
N ARG A 15 13.37 1.16 -3.49
CA ARG A 15 14.82 1.20 -3.25
C ARG A 15 15.69 1.16 -4.51
N PHE A 16 15.22 0.52 -5.58
CA PHE A 16 15.95 0.48 -6.86
C PHE A 16 15.56 1.63 -7.80
N LEU A 17 14.33 2.14 -7.69
CA LEU A 17 13.84 3.20 -8.56
C LEU A 17 14.19 4.59 -8.02
N ALA A 18 14.06 4.79 -6.72
CA ALA A 18 14.22 6.10 -6.10
C ALA A 18 15.61 6.72 -6.33
N PRO A 19 16.75 6.00 -6.24
CA PRO A 19 18.07 6.58 -6.52
C PRO A 19 18.19 7.09 -7.95
N ARG A 20 17.60 6.39 -8.92
CA ARG A 20 17.62 6.80 -10.33
C ARG A 20 16.77 8.04 -10.59
N LEU A 21 15.60 8.13 -9.94
CA LEU A 21 14.74 9.31 -10.02
C LEU A 21 15.36 10.52 -9.30
N ALA A 22 16.13 10.27 -8.23
CA ALA A 22 16.78 11.32 -7.45
C ALA A 22 17.90 12.06 -8.22
N GLU A 23 18.35 11.53 -9.34
CA GLU A 23 19.28 12.22 -10.24
C GLU A 23 18.64 13.49 -10.86
N GLN A 24 17.30 13.53 -10.97
CA GLN A 24 16.59 14.63 -11.63
C GLN A 24 15.47 15.25 -10.77
N TYR A 25 15.03 14.59 -9.71
CA TYR A 25 13.89 15.00 -8.90
C TYR A 25 14.19 14.92 -7.40
N THR A 26 13.57 15.78 -6.61
CA THR A 26 13.41 15.48 -5.19
C THR A 26 12.38 14.36 -5.05
N VAL A 27 12.80 13.22 -4.50
CA VAL A 27 11.97 12.02 -4.33
C VAL A 27 11.51 11.92 -2.88
N VAL A 28 10.20 11.82 -2.68
CA VAL A 28 9.56 11.59 -1.39
C VAL A 28 8.90 10.21 -1.45
N MET A 29 9.29 9.32 -0.55
CA MET A 29 8.70 8.00 -0.37
C MET A 29 8.06 7.95 1.01
N THR A 30 6.81 7.54 1.07
CA THR A 30 6.07 7.48 2.34
C THR A 30 5.49 6.08 2.52
N ASP A 31 5.37 5.64 3.77
CA ASP A 31 4.50 4.53 4.08
C ASP A 31 3.05 5.02 4.16
N LEU A 32 2.14 4.27 3.58
CA LEU A 32 0.71 4.56 3.66
C LEU A 32 0.24 4.50 5.12
N ARG A 33 -0.82 5.23 5.46
CA ARG A 33 -1.51 5.07 6.75
C ARG A 33 -1.82 3.60 7.02
N GLY A 34 -1.45 3.08 8.20
CA GLY A 34 -1.63 1.69 8.57
C GLY A 34 -0.48 0.77 8.15
N TYR A 35 0.51 1.25 7.41
CA TYR A 35 1.65 0.48 6.89
C TYR A 35 2.98 0.99 7.45
N GLY A 36 4.00 0.15 7.36
CA GLY A 36 5.38 0.48 7.70
C GLY A 36 5.51 1.15 9.07
N ASP A 37 6.20 2.27 9.12
CA ASP A 37 6.36 3.09 10.33
C ASP A 37 5.39 4.28 10.38
N SER A 38 4.46 4.40 9.43
CA SER A 38 3.39 5.41 9.48
C SER A 38 2.38 5.13 10.59
N SER A 39 1.62 6.15 10.99
CA SER A 39 0.61 6.04 12.03
C SER A 39 -0.47 5.01 11.68
N LYS A 40 -0.93 4.30 12.70
CA LYS A 40 -1.89 3.18 12.62
C LYS A 40 -3.09 3.45 13.54
N PRO A 41 -3.92 4.47 13.24
CA PRO A 41 -5.07 4.77 14.08
C PRO A 41 -6.06 3.61 14.10
N LYS A 42 -6.80 3.45 15.21
CA LYS A 42 -7.90 2.50 15.25
C LYS A 42 -8.95 2.86 14.19
N GLY A 43 -9.48 1.85 13.52
CA GLY A 43 -10.57 2.01 12.55
C GLY A 43 -11.81 2.61 13.20
N LEU A 44 -12.50 3.48 12.48
CA LEU A 44 -13.84 3.94 12.83
C LEU A 44 -14.88 2.86 12.49
N PRO A 45 -16.08 2.91 13.05
CA PRO A 45 -17.12 1.90 12.77
C PRO A 45 -17.49 1.78 11.28
N ASP A 46 -17.32 2.84 10.51
CA ASP A 46 -17.55 2.92 9.07
C ASP A 46 -16.26 2.80 8.25
N HIS A 47 -15.13 2.55 8.89
CA HIS A 47 -13.78 2.48 8.31
C HIS A 47 -13.33 3.75 7.56
N ALA A 48 -14.08 4.86 7.64
CA ALA A 48 -13.87 6.07 6.82
C ALA A 48 -12.50 6.72 6.98
N ASN A 49 -11.85 6.55 8.15
CA ASN A 49 -10.51 7.07 8.40
C ASN A 49 -9.39 6.29 7.66
N TYR A 50 -9.74 5.21 6.96
CA TYR A 50 -8.84 4.47 6.04
C TYR A 50 -9.26 4.60 4.57
N SER A 51 -10.20 5.52 4.27
CA SER A 51 -10.58 5.81 2.90
C SER A 51 -9.39 6.32 2.07
N LYS A 52 -9.39 6.00 0.78
CA LYS A 52 -8.37 6.49 -0.16
C LYS A 52 -8.32 8.02 -0.21
N ARG A 53 -9.45 8.68 0.09
CA ARG A 53 -9.52 10.14 0.24
C ARG A 53 -8.71 10.62 1.45
N VAL A 54 -8.93 10.03 2.62
CA VAL A 54 -8.21 10.41 3.85
C VAL A 54 -6.72 10.12 3.71
N MET A 55 -6.37 8.96 3.14
CA MET A 55 -4.97 8.62 2.86
C MET A 55 -4.35 9.62 1.86
N GLY A 56 -5.08 10.06 0.84
CA GLY A 56 -4.64 11.10 -0.09
C GLY A 56 -4.38 12.44 0.60
N GLU A 57 -5.23 12.84 1.55
CA GLU A 57 -5.05 14.07 2.35
C GLU A 57 -3.80 14.01 3.24
N ASP A 58 -3.44 12.82 3.77
CA ASP A 58 -2.17 12.63 4.48
C ASP A 58 -0.99 13.04 3.58
N HIS A 59 -1.00 12.58 2.34
CA HIS A 59 0.09 12.85 1.39
C HIS A 59 0.10 14.29 0.89
N PHE A 60 -1.05 14.91 0.65
CA PHE A 60 -1.11 16.35 0.37
C PHE A 60 -0.54 17.16 1.53
N THR A 61 -0.84 16.75 2.77
CA THR A 61 -0.32 17.41 3.97
C THR A 61 1.20 17.27 4.08
N VAL A 62 1.74 16.08 3.82
CA VAL A 62 3.20 15.84 3.80
C VAL A 62 3.86 16.71 2.75
N MET A 63 3.36 16.70 1.51
CA MET A 63 3.94 17.49 0.42
C MET A 63 3.88 19.00 0.67
N ASN A 64 2.79 19.49 1.28
CA ASN A 64 2.68 20.89 1.69
C ASN A 64 3.74 21.25 2.75
N LYS A 65 3.91 20.41 3.78
CA LYS A 65 4.94 20.64 4.82
C LYS A 65 6.36 20.63 4.27
N LEU A 66 6.60 19.89 3.18
CA LEU A 66 7.88 19.88 2.48
C LEU A 66 8.02 21.02 1.45
N GLY A 67 6.99 21.88 1.29
CA GLY A 67 7.02 23.03 0.38
C GLY A 67 6.69 22.69 -1.08
N PHE A 68 6.13 21.50 -1.35
CA PHE A 68 5.74 21.09 -2.72
C PHE A 68 4.25 21.31 -2.98
N GLU A 69 3.92 22.41 -3.61
CA GLU A 69 2.53 22.70 -3.98
C GLU A 69 2.03 21.81 -5.12
N LYS A 70 2.87 21.56 -6.13
CA LYS A 70 2.59 20.63 -7.23
C LYS A 70 3.69 19.58 -7.35
N PHE A 71 3.31 18.36 -7.70
CA PHE A 71 4.27 17.26 -7.77
C PHE A 71 3.85 16.17 -8.76
N HIS A 72 4.83 15.39 -9.18
CA HIS A 72 4.63 14.13 -9.91
C HIS A 72 4.26 13.03 -8.91
N LEU A 73 3.40 12.10 -9.33
CA LEU A 73 2.86 11.05 -8.49
C LEU A 73 3.08 9.69 -9.14
N ILE A 74 3.63 8.74 -8.39
CA ILE A 74 3.78 7.33 -8.78
C ILE A 74 3.18 6.47 -7.68
N GLY A 75 2.32 5.53 -8.04
CA GLY A 75 1.75 4.58 -7.10
C GLY A 75 1.73 3.17 -7.65
N HIS A 76 1.88 2.21 -6.75
CA HIS A 76 1.77 0.78 -7.00
C HIS A 76 0.68 0.18 -6.13
N ASP A 77 -0.15 -0.72 -6.67
CA ASP A 77 -1.20 -1.47 -5.96
C ASP A 77 -2.09 -0.55 -5.07
N ARG A 78 -2.11 -0.71 -3.75
CA ARG A 78 -2.91 0.13 -2.82
C ARG A 78 -2.54 1.61 -2.94
N GLY A 79 -1.26 1.93 -3.12
CA GLY A 79 -0.79 3.29 -3.34
C GLY A 79 -1.29 3.88 -4.65
N ALA A 80 -1.41 3.09 -5.72
CA ALA A 80 -1.98 3.55 -6.98
C ALA A 80 -3.48 3.88 -6.86
N ARG A 81 -4.22 3.19 -5.97
CA ARG A 81 -5.62 3.53 -5.65
C ARG A 81 -5.73 4.85 -4.90
N VAL A 82 -4.78 5.13 -4.00
CA VAL A 82 -4.66 6.45 -3.36
C VAL A 82 -4.34 7.52 -4.42
N CYS A 83 -3.38 7.26 -5.33
CA CYS A 83 -3.07 8.16 -6.44
C CYS A 83 -4.30 8.49 -7.29
N HIS A 84 -5.08 7.47 -7.66
CA HIS A 84 -6.33 7.66 -8.41
C HIS A 84 -7.27 8.61 -7.66
N ARG A 85 -7.44 8.43 -6.36
CA ARG A 85 -8.29 9.32 -5.56
C ARG A 85 -7.73 10.74 -5.47
N MET A 86 -6.41 10.88 -5.31
CA MET A 86 -5.75 12.20 -5.28
C MET A 86 -5.94 12.99 -6.56
N ILE A 87 -5.88 12.34 -7.74
CA ILE A 87 -6.11 12.99 -9.03
C ILE A 87 -7.55 13.48 -9.14
N VAL A 88 -8.52 12.68 -8.69
CA VAL A 88 -9.93 13.03 -8.75
C VAL A 88 -10.26 14.20 -7.83
N ASP A 89 -9.67 14.23 -6.63
CA ASP A 89 -9.98 15.25 -5.63
C ASP A 89 -9.26 16.58 -5.86
N LYS A 90 -7.99 16.55 -6.29
CA LYS A 90 -7.17 17.77 -6.48
C LYS A 90 -6.27 17.66 -7.71
N PRO A 91 -6.86 17.60 -8.93
CA PRO A 91 -6.09 17.44 -10.17
C PRO A 91 -5.09 18.56 -10.41
N GLU A 92 -5.36 19.77 -9.93
CA GLU A 92 -4.50 20.95 -10.06
C GLU A 92 -3.17 20.81 -9.30
N ARG A 93 -3.09 19.88 -8.35
CA ARG A 93 -1.91 19.60 -7.55
C ARG A 93 -0.96 18.59 -8.22
N ILE A 94 -1.43 17.85 -9.22
CA ILE A 94 -0.72 16.71 -9.81
C ILE A 94 -0.21 17.09 -11.21
N LEU A 95 1.12 17.07 -11.37
CA LEU A 95 1.77 17.36 -12.65
C LEU A 95 1.65 16.17 -13.63
N THR A 96 1.95 14.97 -13.15
CA THR A 96 1.76 13.70 -13.86
C THR A 96 1.45 12.60 -12.84
N CYS A 97 0.77 11.55 -13.30
CA CYS A 97 0.53 10.37 -12.47
C CYS A 97 0.82 9.08 -13.23
N THR A 98 1.58 8.20 -12.59
CA THR A 98 1.82 6.83 -13.03
C THR A 98 1.19 5.87 -12.03
N MET A 99 0.22 5.07 -12.48
CA MET A 99 -0.41 4.02 -11.68
C MET A 99 0.03 2.66 -12.20
N MET A 100 0.59 1.83 -11.31
CA MET A 100 1.14 0.54 -11.68
C MET A 100 0.34 -0.59 -11.05
N ASP A 101 0.08 -1.61 -11.87
CA ASP A 101 -0.52 -2.90 -11.49
C ASP A 101 -1.87 -2.78 -10.79
N ILE A 102 -2.77 -1.92 -11.32
CA ILE A 102 -4.16 -1.81 -10.85
C ILE A 102 -5.16 -1.65 -11.99
N LEU A 103 -6.38 -2.13 -11.69
CA LEU A 103 -7.64 -1.68 -12.29
C LEU A 103 -8.48 -1.00 -11.20
N PRO A 104 -9.48 -0.18 -11.54
CA PRO A 104 -10.38 0.40 -10.55
C PRO A 104 -11.04 -0.69 -9.69
N THR A 105 -11.22 -0.40 -8.39
CA THR A 105 -11.71 -1.40 -7.41
C THR A 105 -13.08 -1.96 -7.77
N LEU A 106 -13.96 -1.10 -8.29
CA LEU A 106 -15.34 -1.50 -8.64
C LEU A 106 -15.35 -2.54 -9.76
N GLU A 107 -14.54 -2.30 -10.81
CA GLU A 107 -14.40 -3.22 -11.93
C GLU A 107 -13.79 -4.56 -11.48
N MET A 108 -12.78 -4.52 -10.59
CA MET A 108 -12.18 -5.74 -10.04
C MET A 108 -13.19 -6.61 -9.30
N TYR A 109 -14.06 -6.01 -8.50
CA TYR A 109 -15.12 -6.77 -7.81
C TYR A 109 -16.22 -7.24 -8.76
N ALA A 110 -16.57 -6.45 -9.78
CA ALA A 110 -17.59 -6.82 -10.75
C ALA A 110 -17.20 -8.04 -11.59
N ASP A 111 -15.91 -8.20 -11.89
CA ASP A 111 -15.35 -9.31 -12.68
C ASP A 111 -14.90 -10.50 -11.80
N THR A 112 -15.37 -10.58 -10.55
CA THR A 112 -15.01 -11.67 -9.64
C THR A 112 -15.44 -13.04 -10.18
N ASN A 113 -14.47 -13.94 -10.26
CA ASN A 113 -14.63 -15.34 -10.65
C ASN A 113 -13.69 -16.23 -9.85
N GLU A 114 -13.67 -17.55 -10.10
CA GLU A 114 -12.80 -18.50 -9.38
C GLU A 114 -11.32 -18.15 -9.54
N GLU A 115 -10.88 -17.78 -10.73
CA GLU A 115 -9.48 -17.40 -10.99
C GLU A 115 -9.10 -16.16 -10.17
N PHE A 116 -9.94 -15.12 -10.20
CA PHE A 116 -9.73 -13.91 -9.41
C PHE A 116 -9.72 -14.22 -7.90
N ALA A 117 -10.71 -14.95 -7.41
CA ALA A 117 -10.81 -15.31 -6.00
C ALA A 117 -9.58 -16.13 -5.53
N THR A 118 -9.04 -17.00 -6.39
CA THR A 118 -7.84 -17.79 -6.09
C THR A 118 -6.58 -16.94 -6.03
N LYS A 119 -6.39 -16.03 -6.99
CA LYS A 119 -5.19 -15.17 -7.07
C LYS A 119 -5.22 -14.02 -6.06
N TYR A 120 -6.39 -13.45 -5.83
CA TYR A 120 -6.63 -12.27 -4.99
C TYR A 120 -7.46 -12.60 -3.73
N TYR A 121 -7.34 -13.84 -3.21
CA TYR A 121 -8.06 -14.31 -2.01
C TYR A 121 -7.99 -13.34 -0.83
N HIS A 122 -6.87 -12.62 -0.70
CA HIS A 122 -6.63 -11.68 0.38
C HIS A 122 -7.60 -10.50 0.38
N TRP A 123 -8.17 -10.11 -0.77
CA TRP A 123 -9.20 -9.08 -0.84
C TRP A 123 -10.45 -9.48 -0.05
N PHE A 124 -10.88 -10.73 -0.21
CA PHE A 124 -12.05 -11.29 0.49
C PHE A 124 -11.74 -11.65 1.95
N PHE A 125 -10.49 -11.95 2.23
CA PHE A 125 -10.01 -12.27 3.57
C PHE A 125 -9.91 -11.02 4.45
N TYR A 126 -9.27 -9.95 3.98
CA TYR A 126 -9.08 -8.74 4.77
C TYR A 126 -10.37 -8.01 5.14
N ILE A 127 -11.41 -8.10 4.32
CA ILE A 127 -12.71 -7.47 4.59
C ILE A 127 -13.56 -8.20 5.63
N GLN A 128 -13.12 -9.37 6.10
CA GLN A 128 -13.88 -10.12 7.10
C GLN A 128 -13.95 -9.36 8.44
N PRO A 129 -15.11 -9.41 9.13
CA PRO A 129 -15.35 -8.67 10.36
C PRO A 129 -14.75 -9.33 11.60
N ASN A 130 -14.94 -8.67 12.75
CA ASN A 130 -14.70 -9.21 14.09
C ASN A 130 -13.25 -9.63 14.39
N GLY A 131 -12.27 -8.99 13.76
CA GLY A 131 -10.86 -9.28 13.98
C GLY A 131 -10.41 -10.63 13.43
N PHE A 132 -11.17 -11.22 12.50
CA PHE A 132 -10.81 -12.51 11.91
C PHE A 132 -9.47 -12.48 11.17
N PRO A 133 -9.21 -11.52 10.26
CA PRO A 133 -7.90 -11.38 9.62
C PRO A 133 -6.80 -11.11 10.63
N GLU A 134 -7.04 -10.20 11.55
CA GLU A 134 -6.07 -9.77 12.55
C GLU A 134 -5.60 -10.95 13.43
N THR A 135 -6.53 -11.81 13.83
CA THR A 135 -6.23 -12.99 14.65
C THR A 135 -5.38 -14.00 13.87
N LEU A 136 -5.77 -14.35 12.65
CA LEU A 136 -5.07 -15.36 11.87
C LEU A 136 -3.70 -14.88 11.39
N LEU A 137 -3.58 -13.65 10.93
CA LEU A 137 -2.32 -13.08 10.47
C LEU A 137 -1.34 -12.83 11.63
N GLY A 138 -1.86 -12.39 12.77
CA GLY A 138 -1.06 -12.21 13.99
C GLY A 138 -0.46 -13.51 14.53
N ALA A 139 -1.06 -14.65 14.21
CA ALA A 139 -0.52 -15.97 14.61
C ALA A 139 0.71 -16.41 13.79
N ALA A 140 0.87 -15.94 12.54
CA ALA A 140 1.97 -16.34 11.66
C ALA A 140 2.36 -15.23 10.65
N PRO A 141 2.76 -14.04 11.12
CA PRO A 141 2.99 -12.89 10.25
C PRO A 141 4.14 -13.12 9.28
N GLU A 142 5.26 -13.70 9.74
CA GLU A 142 6.40 -14.02 8.87
C GLU A 142 6.02 -14.99 7.75
N TYR A 143 5.30 -16.06 8.07
CA TYR A 143 4.83 -17.01 7.07
C TYR A 143 4.00 -16.33 5.99
N PHE A 144 3.08 -15.45 6.40
CA PHE A 144 2.21 -14.73 5.47
C PHE A 144 3.00 -13.82 4.52
N ILE A 145 3.96 -13.05 5.05
CA ILE A 145 4.80 -12.15 4.24
C ILE A 145 5.64 -12.94 3.25
N ARG A 146 6.36 -13.96 3.71
CA ARG A 146 7.18 -14.80 2.83
C ARG A 146 6.34 -15.47 1.76
N PHE A 147 5.21 -16.07 2.13
CA PHE A 147 4.30 -16.70 1.17
C PHE A 147 3.84 -15.74 0.07
N ASN A 148 3.44 -14.52 0.43
CA ASN A 148 2.93 -13.57 -0.56
C ASN A 148 4.03 -12.99 -1.45
N LEU A 149 5.18 -12.64 -0.91
CA LEU A 149 6.26 -12.03 -1.68
C LEU A 149 7.06 -13.05 -2.50
N GLU A 150 7.38 -14.21 -1.93
CA GLU A 150 8.15 -15.26 -2.63
C GLU A 150 7.33 -15.99 -3.70
N ARG A 151 6.05 -16.28 -3.42
CA ARG A 151 5.17 -16.99 -4.36
C ARG A 151 4.93 -16.22 -5.65
N LYS A 152 4.73 -14.91 -5.56
CA LYS A 152 4.34 -14.09 -6.72
C LYS A 152 5.49 -13.85 -7.71
N ILE A 153 6.73 -13.93 -7.28
CA ILE A 153 7.90 -13.49 -8.05
C ILE A 153 8.71 -14.67 -8.59
N GLY A 154 8.41 -15.90 -8.17
CA GLY A 154 9.09 -17.11 -8.65
C GLY A 154 10.60 -17.13 -8.32
N PRO A 155 11.44 -17.72 -9.20
CA PRO A 155 12.87 -17.90 -8.93
C PRO A 155 13.67 -16.63 -8.69
N THR A 156 13.18 -15.47 -9.13
CA THR A 156 13.83 -14.17 -8.95
C THR A 156 13.47 -13.50 -7.62
N ALA A 157 12.58 -14.10 -6.82
CA ALA A 157 12.11 -13.52 -5.56
C ALA A 157 13.25 -13.13 -4.62
N ARG A 158 14.21 -14.04 -4.41
CA ARG A 158 15.36 -13.79 -3.52
C ARG A 158 16.27 -12.64 -3.98
N ALA A 159 16.41 -12.43 -5.28
CA ALA A 159 17.17 -11.32 -5.82
C ALA A 159 16.45 -9.97 -5.62
N ASN A 160 15.11 -10.01 -5.71
CA ASN A 160 14.28 -8.82 -5.54
C ASN A 160 13.96 -8.50 -4.08
N PHE A 161 13.95 -9.52 -3.20
CA PHE A 161 13.73 -9.38 -1.77
C PHE A 161 14.88 -10.06 -1.01
N PRO A 162 16.06 -9.44 -0.94
CA PRO A 162 17.15 -9.93 -0.11
C PRO A 162 16.71 -9.98 1.36
N GLU A 163 17.35 -10.82 2.16
CA GLU A 163 16.87 -11.16 3.50
C GLU A 163 16.73 -9.95 4.43
N ASP A 164 17.61 -8.97 4.33
CA ASP A 164 17.52 -7.73 5.10
C ASP A 164 16.25 -6.93 4.79
N VAL A 165 15.86 -6.84 3.52
CA VAL A 165 14.60 -6.21 3.08
C VAL A 165 13.39 -7.05 3.51
N MET A 166 13.48 -8.38 3.38
CA MET A 166 12.42 -9.29 3.82
C MET A 166 12.17 -9.16 5.33
N GLN A 167 13.23 -9.11 6.13
CA GLN A 167 13.13 -8.93 7.58
C GLN A 167 12.48 -7.61 7.95
N GLU A 168 12.73 -6.54 7.20
CA GLU A 168 12.08 -5.26 7.45
C GLU A 168 10.56 -5.31 7.14
N TYR A 169 10.15 -5.97 6.06
CA TYR A 169 8.73 -6.20 5.81
C TYR A 169 8.08 -7.06 6.89
N ILE A 170 8.76 -8.11 7.36
CA ILE A 170 8.30 -8.95 8.46
C ILE A 170 8.17 -8.14 9.76
N ARG A 171 9.18 -7.33 10.09
CA ARG A 171 9.15 -6.44 11.26
C ARG A 171 7.91 -5.54 11.24
N CYS A 172 7.71 -4.85 10.13
CA CYS A 172 6.57 -3.93 9.99
C CYS A 172 5.23 -4.66 10.08
N PHE A 173 5.11 -5.81 9.41
CA PHE A 173 3.86 -6.57 9.38
C PHE A 173 3.57 -7.31 10.69
N SER A 174 4.60 -7.62 11.50
CA SER A 174 4.43 -8.29 12.79
C SER A 174 3.83 -7.38 13.88
N ASP A 175 3.75 -6.07 13.63
CA ASP A 175 3.01 -5.16 14.49
C ASP A 175 1.50 -5.40 14.33
N PRO A 176 0.76 -5.78 15.40
CA PRO A 176 -0.69 -5.98 15.34
C PRO A 176 -1.46 -4.75 14.83
N ALA A 177 -0.94 -3.55 15.09
CA ALA A 177 -1.54 -2.32 14.59
C ALA A 177 -1.39 -2.18 13.07
N THR A 178 -0.31 -2.70 12.48
CA THR A 178 -0.14 -2.79 11.02
C THR A 178 -1.16 -3.74 10.41
N ILE A 179 -1.32 -4.95 10.97
CA ILE A 179 -2.31 -5.92 10.47
C ILE A 179 -3.72 -5.34 10.53
N HIS A 180 -4.06 -4.66 11.64
CA HIS A 180 -5.33 -3.93 11.77
C HIS A 180 -5.47 -2.84 10.71
N GLY A 181 -4.48 -1.97 10.56
CA GLY A 181 -4.51 -0.86 9.60
C GLY A 181 -4.66 -1.33 8.15
N ILE A 182 -3.98 -2.42 7.77
CA ILE A 182 -4.15 -3.07 6.47
C ILE A 182 -5.58 -3.58 6.31
N SER A 183 -6.13 -4.29 7.30
CA SER A 183 -7.50 -4.78 7.24
C SER A 183 -8.50 -3.63 7.06
N GLU A 184 -8.31 -2.52 7.77
CA GLU A 184 -9.13 -1.32 7.64
C GLU A 184 -9.05 -0.70 6.22
N ASP A 185 -7.84 -0.67 5.63
CA ASP A 185 -7.62 -0.19 4.26
C ASP A 185 -8.39 -1.02 3.21
N TYR A 186 -8.58 -2.32 3.45
CA TYR A 186 -9.38 -3.18 2.57
C TYR A 186 -10.87 -3.11 2.86
N ARG A 187 -11.29 -2.84 4.10
CA ARG A 187 -12.70 -2.71 4.50
C ARG A 187 -13.37 -1.46 3.93
N HIS A 188 -12.59 -0.42 3.62
CA HIS A 188 -13.03 0.80 2.96
C HIS A 188 -12.61 0.80 1.48
#